data_2a6ffd38c825c45cbb97f9dfd38dac8c
#
_entry.id   2a6ffd38c825c45cbb97f9dfd38dac8c
#
_cell.length_a   1.000
_cell.length_b   1.000
_cell.length_c   1.000
_cell.angle_alpha   90.00
_cell.angle_beta   90.00
_cell.angle_gamma   90.00
#
_symmetry.space_group_name_H-M   'P 1'
#
loop_
_entity.id
_entity.type
_entity.pdbx_description
1 polymer ?
#
loop_
_entity_poly.entity_id
_entity_poly.type
_entity_poly.pdbx_seq_one_letter_code
_entity_poly.pdbx_strand_id
1 'polypeptide(L)'
;MGQAHKILAEIADRIGHRIWILVDEWSAIPEVLQPYLADFIKRTFFPIRNYSVHIAAIEQRSNFRQGDGATAVGIELSSDASADIDLDDHLVFEINPDRSLAFFREMLFRHVTALDAEARDYWKSGDEFIQAAFTQEPNFRELVRASEGVPRDAINILQMAATRAQGEKISIADIRSSARDWYERDKTAYVGTNAQAQELLHWLIDQVIGARRARAFLVRSDVRDEILERLFDERILHIAKRSYSAKEQPGVRYKVWKLDYGCYVNLINTSGAPHGFLIEGIEAEGDWTYAVPEDDFRAIRRAVLDLKEFYAARGSAALEALAPIGMESRD
;
A
#
# COMPACT_ATOMS: atom_id res chain seq x y z
N MET A 1 -22.46 -14.60 -29.60
CA MET A 1 -22.55 -15.01 -28.18
C MET A 1 -23.30 -16.33 -27.97
N GLY A 2 -24.46 -16.58 -28.58
CA GLY A 2 -25.24 -17.80 -28.29
C GLY A 2 -24.53 -19.14 -28.50
N GLN A 3 -23.67 -19.27 -29.53
CA GLN A 3 -22.94 -20.51 -29.79
C GLN A 3 -21.83 -20.76 -28.76
N ALA A 4 -21.07 -19.70 -28.37
CA ALA A 4 -20.04 -19.81 -27.34
C ALA A 4 -20.64 -20.19 -25.97
N HIS A 5 -21.76 -19.55 -25.62
CA HIS A 5 -22.49 -19.86 -24.40
C HIS A 5 -22.95 -21.33 -24.34
N LYS A 6 -23.49 -21.89 -25.44
CA LYS A 6 -23.91 -23.25 -25.51
C LYS A 6 -22.73 -24.23 -25.33
N ILE A 7 -21.61 -23.94 -25.98
CA ILE A 7 -20.38 -24.75 -25.86
C ILE A 7 -19.85 -24.74 -24.42
N LEU A 8 -19.79 -23.55 -23.80
CA LEU A 8 -19.32 -23.41 -22.42
C LEU A 8 -20.25 -24.14 -21.43
N ALA A 9 -21.56 -24.07 -21.62
CA ALA A 9 -22.53 -24.79 -20.81
C ALA A 9 -22.35 -26.31 -20.96
N GLU A 10 -22.19 -26.81 -22.19
CA GLU A 10 -21.92 -28.23 -22.44
C GLU A 10 -20.60 -28.72 -21.81
N ILE A 11 -19.57 -27.87 -21.80
CA ILE A 11 -18.29 -28.19 -21.13
C ILE A 11 -18.51 -28.29 -19.61
N ALA A 12 -19.22 -27.35 -19.02
CA ALA A 12 -19.51 -27.34 -17.60
C ALA A 12 -20.33 -28.56 -17.16
N ASP A 13 -21.33 -28.93 -17.95
CA ASP A 13 -22.16 -30.11 -17.71
C ASP A 13 -21.36 -31.43 -17.82
N ARG A 14 -20.44 -31.53 -18.78
CA ARG A 14 -19.56 -32.70 -18.93
C ARG A 14 -18.55 -32.84 -17.78
N ILE A 15 -18.02 -31.72 -17.27
CA ILE A 15 -17.08 -31.70 -16.14
C ILE A 15 -17.82 -32.08 -14.84
N GLY A 16 -19.08 -31.72 -14.68
CA GLY A 16 -19.90 -32.04 -13.52
C GLY A 16 -19.48 -31.31 -12.22
N HIS A 17 -18.51 -30.42 -12.33
CA HIS A 17 -17.97 -29.62 -11.21
C HIS A 17 -17.99 -28.14 -11.56
N ARG A 18 -17.87 -27.29 -10.54
CA ARG A 18 -17.75 -25.84 -10.72
C ARG A 18 -16.41 -25.49 -11.36
N ILE A 19 -16.44 -24.72 -12.41
CA ILE A 19 -15.27 -24.19 -13.11
C ILE A 19 -14.98 -22.79 -12.56
N TRP A 20 -13.76 -22.59 -12.08
CA TRP A 20 -13.29 -21.30 -11.57
C TRP A 20 -12.43 -20.62 -12.65
N ILE A 21 -12.82 -19.41 -13.01
CA ILE A 21 -12.04 -18.53 -13.87
C ILE A 21 -11.36 -17.52 -12.97
N LEU A 22 -10.04 -17.58 -12.93
CA LEU A 22 -9.22 -16.66 -12.14
C LEU A 22 -8.58 -15.66 -13.11
N VAL A 23 -8.94 -14.41 -12.97
CA VAL A 23 -8.37 -13.30 -13.76
C VAL A 23 -7.45 -12.53 -12.83
N ASP A 24 -6.17 -12.59 -13.11
CA ASP A 24 -5.13 -11.86 -12.39
C ASP A 24 -4.66 -10.66 -13.22
N GLU A 25 -3.98 -9.72 -12.56
CA GLU A 25 -3.40 -8.53 -13.20
C GLU A 25 -4.44 -7.68 -13.97
N TRP A 26 -5.68 -7.60 -13.46
CA TRP A 26 -6.73 -6.76 -14.09
C TRP A 26 -6.25 -5.34 -14.33
N SER A 27 -5.52 -4.78 -13.40
CA SER A 27 -5.00 -3.41 -13.42
C SER A 27 -3.92 -3.17 -14.49
N ALA A 28 -3.37 -4.22 -15.12
CA ALA A 28 -2.44 -4.11 -16.25
C ALA A 28 -3.16 -3.83 -17.58
N ILE A 29 -4.48 -4.03 -17.62
CA ILE A 29 -5.30 -3.74 -18.78
C ILE A 29 -5.54 -2.22 -18.82
N PRO A 30 -5.38 -1.54 -19.98
CA PRO A 30 -5.73 -0.13 -20.11
C PRO A 30 -7.14 0.17 -19.58
N GLU A 31 -7.27 1.15 -18.69
CA GLU A 31 -8.54 1.45 -18.00
C GLU A 31 -9.74 1.64 -18.95
N VAL A 32 -9.50 2.22 -20.12
CA VAL A 32 -10.53 2.45 -21.14
C VAL A 32 -11.08 1.15 -21.74
N LEU A 33 -10.33 0.05 -21.65
CA LEU A 33 -10.75 -1.27 -22.17
C LEU A 33 -11.36 -2.16 -21.09
N GLN A 34 -11.10 -1.90 -19.83
CA GLN A 34 -11.57 -2.72 -18.71
C GLN A 34 -13.10 -2.89 -18.67
N PRO A 35 -13.93 -1.84 -18.84
CA PRO A 35 -15.38 -2.00 -18.84
C PRO A 35 -15.89 -2.93 -19.95
N TYR A 36 -15.27 -2.91 -21.12
CA TYR A 36 -15.67 -3.76 -22.25
C TYR A 36 -15.30 -5.23 -21.99
N LEU A 37 -14.13 -5.48 -21.40
CA LEU A 37 -13.76 -6.83 -20.99
C LEU A 37 -14.65 -7.33 -19.85
N ALA A 38 -15.00 -6.47 -18.90
CA ALA A 38 -15.93 -6.77 -17.82
C ALA A 38 -17.32 -7.15 -18.40
N ASP A 39 -17.85 -6.40 -19.37
CA ASP A 39 -19.11 -6.71 -20.05
C ASP A 39 -19.03 -8.05 -20.80
N PHE A 40 -17.91 -8.32 -21.47
CA PHE A 40 -17.69 -9.60 -22.13
C PHE A 40 -17.72 -10.75 -21.12
N ILE A 41 -17.02 -10.64 -19.99
CA ILE A 41 -17.00 -11.64 -18.92
C ILE A 41 -18.41 -11.84 -18.36
N LYS A 42 -19.10 -10.76 -18.03
CA LYS A 42 -20.48 -10.77 -17.51
C LYS A 42 -21.41 -11.52 -18.46
N ARG A 43 -21.42 -11.16 -19.74
CA ARG A 43 -22.32 -11.76 -20.73
C ARG A 43 -21.95 -13.22 -21.09
N THR A 44 -20.70 -13.58 -20.95
CA THR A 44 -20.22 -14.91 -21.35
C THR A 44 -20.38 -15.93 -20.23
N PHE A 45 -19.99 -15.60 -19.02
CA PHE A 45 -19.85 -16.57 -17.93
C PHE A 45 -20.92 -16.48 -16.85
N PHE A 46 -21.39 -15.28 -16.49
CA PHE A 46 -22.35 -15.12 -15.38
C PHE A 46 -23.68 -15.86 -15.60
N PRO A 47 -24.20 -15.98 -16.83
CA PRO A 47 -25.42 -16.75 -17.04
C PRO A 47 -25.27 -18.27 -16.88
N ILE A 48 -24.03 -18.79 -16.79
CA ILE A 48 -23.79 -20.22 -16.71
C ILE A 48 -23.52 -20.62 -15.25
N ARG A 49 -24.47 -21.38 -14.68
CA ARG A 49 -24.52 -21.70 -13.24
C ARG A 49 -23.23 -22.30 -12.65
N ASN A 50 -22.52 -23.10 -13.47
CA ASN A 50 -21.33 -23.83 -13.01
C ASN A 50 -20.03 -23.06 -13.18
N TYR A 51 -20.05 -21.83 -13.66
CA TYR A 51 -18.87 -20.96 -13.69
C TYR A 51 -18.86 -20.01 -12.48
N SER A 52 -17.66 -19.75 -11.98
CA SER A 52 -17.40 -18.73 -10.98
C SER A 52 -16.21 -17.91 -11.45
N VAL A 53 -16.37 -16.59 -11.56
CA VAL A 53 -15.31 -15.69 -12.01
C VAL A 53 -14.78 -14.93 -10.81
N HIS A 54 -13.46 -14.91 -10.65
CA HIS A 54 -12.74 -14.19 -9.62
C HIS A 54 -11.74 -13.27 -10.30
N ILE A 55 -11.81 -11.99 -10.00
CA ILE A 55 -10.94 -10.97 -10.59
C ILE A 55 -10.10 -10.35 -9.48
N ALA A 56 -8.78 -10.47 -9.60
CA ALA A 56 -7.83 -9.77 -8.73
C ALA A 56 -7.47 -8.43 -9.38
N ALA A 57 -7.71 -7.34 -8.65
CA ALA A 57 -7.58 -5.99 -9.18
C ALA A 57 -7.09 -5.02 -8.12
N ILE A 58 -6.32 -4.01 -8.54
CA ILE A 58 -5.97 -2.86 -7.70
C ILE A 58 -7.09 -1.83 -7.82
N GLU A 59 -7.72 -1.48 -6.69
CA GLU A 59 -8.91 -0.60 -6.69
C GLU A 59 -8.68 0.71 -7.44
N GLN A 60 -7.55 1.36 -7.22
CA GLN A 60 -7.26 2.67 -7.79
C GLN A 60 -7.01 2.64 -9.30
N ARG A 61 -6.76 1.46 -9.87
CA ARG A 61 -6.45 1.22 -11.28
C ARG A 61 -7.46 0.29 -11.96
N SER A 62 -8.67 0.24 -11.43
CA SER A 62 -9.70 -0.65 -11.94
C SER A 62 -10.98 0.09 -12.23
N ASN A 63 -11.45 -0.08 -13.45
CA ASN A 63 -12.70 0.45 -13.94
C ASN A 63 -13.55 -0.71 -14.46
N PHE A 64 -14.57 -1.10 -13.70
CA PHE A 64 -15.44 -2.23 -14.07
C PHE A 64 -16.67 -1.78 -14.88
N ARG A 65 -16.99 -0.47 -14.90
CA ARG A 65 -18.21 0.03 -15.54
C ARG A 65 -17.98 1.43 -16.13
N GLN A 66 -18.54 1.62 -17.32
CA GLN A 66 -18.56 2.92 -18.00
C GLN A 66 -19.99 3.25 -18.44
N GLY A 67 -20.36 4.53 -18.33
CA GLY A 67 -21.69 5.05 -18.71
C GLY A 67 -22.72 4.89 -17.61
N ASP A 68 -23.91 5.48 -17.86
CA ASP A 68 -25.02 5.52 -16.91
C ASP A 68 -26.29 4.86 -17.47
N GLY A 69 -27.11 4.34 -16.57
CA GLY A 69 -28.42 3.78 -16.91
C GLY A 69 -28.36 2.64 -17.93
N ALA A 70 -29.23 2.70 -18.95
CA ALA A 70 -29.38 1.62 -19.93
C ALA A 70 -28.20 1.50 -20.94
N THR A 71 -27.34 2.51 -21.02
CA THR A 71 -26.16 2.53 -21.88
C THR A 71 -24.88 2.08 -21.16
N ALA A 72 -25.00 1.74 -19.89
CA ALA A 72 -23.86 1.28 -19.10
C ALA A 72 -23.29 -0.04 -19.65
N VAL A 73 -21.95 -0.07 -19.75
CA VAL A 73 -21.18 -1.23 -20.20
C VAL A 73 -20.31 -1.70 -19.04
N GLY A 74 -20.26 -3.02 -18.80
CA GLY A 74 -19.41 -3.60 -17.76
C GLY A 74 -20.15 -4.28 -16.62
N ILE A 75 -19.45 -4.46 -15.51
CA ILE A 75 -19.93 -5.09 -14.28
C ILE A 75 -20.26 -4.01 -13.25
N GLU A 76 -21.45 -4.05 -12.70
CA GLU A 76 -21.85 -3.25 -11.54
C GLU A 76 -21.60 -4.03 -10.26
N LEU A 77 -20.55 -3.68 -9.52
CA LEU A 77 -20.09 -4.44 -8.35
C LEU A 77 -21.20 -4.64 -7.30
N SER A 78 -22.07 -3.64 -7.11
CA SER A 78 -23.15 -3.71 -6.13
C SER A 78 -24.31 -4.66 -6.48
N SER A 79 -24.46 -4.99 -7.77
CA SER A 79 -25.61 -5.81 -8.25
C SER A 79 -25.19 -7.09 -8.97
N ASP A 80 -24.07 -7.07 -9.69
CA ASP A 80 -23.61 -8.18 -10.52
C ASP A 80 -22.62 -9.09 -9.79
N ALA A 81 -21.83 -8.53 -8.85
CA ALA A 81 -20.85 -9.30 -8.06
C ALA A 81 -21.50 -9.91 -6.82
N SER A 82 -21.18 -11.16 -6.54
CA SER A 82 -21.64 -11.85 -5.33
C SER A 82 -20.81 -11.49 -4.09
N ALA A 83 -19.59 -11.03 -4.28
CA ALA A 83 -18.69 -10.57 -3.24
C ALA A 83 -17.70 -9.55 -3.81
N ASP A 84 -17.47 -8.50 -3.05
CA ASP A 84 -16.39 -7.52 -3.22
C ASP A 84 -15.52 -7.59 -1.96
N ILE A 85 -14.36 -8.24 -2.07
CA ILE A 85 -13.47 -8.51 -0.95
C ILE A 85 -12.26 -7.61 -1.08
N ASP A 86 -12.13 -6.69 -0.12
CA ASP A 86 -10.95 -5.87 0.03
C ASP A 86 -9.92 -6.58 0.92
N LEU A 87 -8.77 -6.89 0.36
CA LEU A 87 -7.69 -7.52 1.11
C LEU A 87 -7.08 -6.59 2.16
N ASP A 88 -7.09 -5.28 1.93
CA ASP A 88 -6.56 -4.30 2.89
C ASP A 88 -7.33 -4.31 4.22
N ASP A 89 -8.64 -4.60 4.20
CA ASP A 89 -9.44 -4.76 5.41
C ASP A 89 -8.95 -5.90 6.33
N HIS A 90 -8.15 -6.80 5.80
CA HIS A 90 -7.60 -7.95 6.52
C HIS A 90 -6.09 -7.86 6.75
N LEU A 91 -5.37 -7.21 5.86
CA LEU A 91 -3.91 -7.24 5.83
C LEU A 91 -3.28 -5.97 6.41
N VAL A 92 -3.92 -4.82 6.24
CA VAL A 92 -3.38 -3.54 6.75
C VAL A 92 -3.53 -3.48 8.26
N PHE A 93 -2.40 -3.31 8.93
CA PHE A 93 -2.32 -3.33 10.39
C PHE A 93 -3.22 -2.27 11.05
N GLU A 94 -3.24 -1.06 10.54
CA GLU A 94 -3.99 0.07 11.10
C GLU A 94 -5.51 -0.11 10.98
N ILE A 95 -5.99 -0.92 10.04
CA ILE A 95 -7.41 -1.22 9.85
C ILE A 95 -7.88 -2.26 10.88
N ASN A 96 -7.14 -3.36 10.99
CA ASN A 96 -7.45 -4.43 11.93
C ASN A 96 -6.18 -5.14 12.42
N PRO A 97 -5.56 -4.66 13.51
CA PRO A 97 -4.31 -5.21 14.03
C PRO A 97 -4.37 -6.72 14.32
N ASP A 98 -5.45 -7.19 14.93
CA ASP A 98 -5.56 -8.60 15.34
C ASP A 98 -5.64 -9.54 14.14
N ARG A 99 -6.43 -9.18 13.12
CA ARG A 99 -6.51 -9.95 11.87
C ARG A 99 -5.20 -9.95 11.10
N SER A 100 -4.59 -8.79 10.98
CA SER A 100 -3.31 -8.63 10.31
C SER A 100 -2.24 -9.50 10.99
N LEU A 101 -2.10 -9.41 12.31
CA LEU A 101 -1.16 -10.23 13.07
C LEU A 101 -1.42 -11.73 12.90
N ALA A 102 -2.68 -12.16 12.99
CA ALA A 102 -3.06 -13.56 12.81
C ALA A 102 -2.72 -14.06 11.41
N PHE A 103 -3.05 -13.27 10.38
CA PHE A 103 -2.74 -13.61 8.99
C PHE A 103 -1.22 -13.74 8.75
N PHE A 104 -0.43 -12.72 9.13
CA PHE A 104 1.00 -12.74 8.88
C PHE A 104 1.72 -13.82 9.68
N ARG A 105 1.29 -14.10 10.91
CA ARG A 105 1.80 -15.20 11.72
C ARG A 105 1.64 -16.54 11.00
N GLU A 106 0.44 -16.84 10.57
CA GLU A 106 0.13 -18.10 9.89
C GLU A 106 0.79 -18.18 8.51
N MET A 107 0.77 -17.10 7.74
CA MET A 107 1.38 -17.03 6.42
C MET A 107 2.89 -17.26 6.49
N LEU A 108 3.60 -16.56 7.38
CA LEU A 108 5.06 -16.71 7.52
C LEU A 108 5.43 -18.09 8.05
N PHE A 109 4.70 -18.62 9.05
CA PHE A 109 4.90 -19.97 9.54
C PHE A 109 4.75 -21.02 8.43
N ARG A 110 3.67 -20.96 7.66
CA ARG A 110 3.46 -21.86 6.52
C ARG A 110 4.52 -21.72 5.45
N HIS A 111 4.94 -20.50 5.17
CA HIS A 111 5.97 -20.23 4.17
C HIS A 111 7.30 -20.86 4.57
N VAL A 112 7.76 -20.64 5.79
CA VAL A 112 9.02 -21.21 6.30
C VAL A 112 8.95 -22.75 6.35
N THR A 113 7.87 -23.32 6.90
CA THR A 113 7.70 -24.77 6.99
C THR A 113 7.43 -25.47 5.65
N ALA A 114 7.06 -24.72 4.62
CA ALA A 114 6.96 -25.26 3.25
C ALA A 114 8.32 -25.32 2.57
N LEU A 115 9.21 -24.39 2.87
CA LEU A 115 10.57 -24.35 2.32
C LEU A 115 11.51 -25.33 3.01
N ASP A 116 11.31 -25.53 4.30
CA ASP A 116 12.13 -26.45 5.13
C ASP A 116 11.22 -27.45 5.86
N ALA A 117 11.34 -28.73 5.44
CA ALA A 117 10.56 -29.80 6.03
C ALA A 117 10.93 -30.06 7.49
N GLU A 118 12.20 -29.85 7.87
CA GLU A 118 12.68 -30.04 9.25
C GLU A 118 12.11 -28.97 10.18
N ALA A 119 11.82 -27.76 9.66
CA ALA A 119 11.21 -26.69 10.43
C ALA A 119 9.86 -27.09 11.07
N ARG A 120 9.13 -28.03 10.46
CA ARG A 120 7.88 -28.58 11.01
C ARG A 120 8.11 -29.47 12.26
N ASP A 121 9.29 -30.01 12.40
CA ASP A 121 9.64 -30.80 13.58
C ASP A 121 9.99 -29.92 14.77
N TYR A 122 10.54 -28.75 14.53
CA TYR A 122 10.88 -27.76 15.56
C TYR A 122 9.69 -26.93 16.01
N TRP A 123 8.85 -26.47 15.10
CA TRP A 123 7.71 -25.59 15.40
C TRP A 123 6.40 -26.23 14.98
N LYS A 124 5.47 -26.37 15.93
CA LYS A 124 4.16 -26.96 15.70
C LYS A 124 3.08 -25.91 15.42
N SER A 125 3.37 -24.64 15.65
CA SER A 125 2.43 -23.54 15.46
C SER A 125 3.16 -22.24 15.08
N GLY A 126 2.39 -21.27 14.53
CA GLY A 126 2.90 -19.93 14.26
C GLY A 126 3.35 -19.22 15.54
N ASP A 127 2.73 -19.48 16.68
CA ASP A 127 3.13 -18.89 17.96
C ASP A 127 4.52 -19.39 18.41
N GLU A 128 4.76 -20.68 18.31
CA GLU A 128 6.09 -21.27 18.62
C GLU A 128 7.17 -20.70 17.67
N PHE A 129 6.84 -20.58 16.39
CA PHE A 129 7.75 -19.95 15.41
C PHE A 129 8.07 -18.50 15.80
N ILE A 130 7.07 -17.67 16.12
CA ILE A 130 7.29 -16.26 16.50
C ILE A 130 8.11 -16.16 17.79
N GLN A 131 7.84 -16.98 18.80
CA GLN A 131 8.62 -17.02 20.06
C GLN A 131 10.07 -17.44 19.83
N ALA A 132 10.32 -18.35 18.89
CA ALA A 132 11.67 -18.79 18.55
C ALA A 132 12.44 -17.75 17.73
N ALA A 133 11.77 -17.12 16.75
CA ALA A 133 12.41 -16.24 15.78
C ALA A 133 12.65 -14.81 16.29
N PHE A 134 11.82 -14.29 17.20
CA PHE A 134 11.88 -12.89 17.65
C PHE A 134 12.29 -12.78 19.11
N THR A 135 13.01 -11.71 19.48
CA THR A 135 13.39 -11.45 20.87
C THR A 135 12.16 -11.22 21.75
N GLN A 136 11.13 -10.58 21.22
CA GLN A 136 9.87 -10.28 21.88
C GLN A 136 8.71 -10.25 20.87
N GLU A 137 7.49 -10.52 21.31
CA GLU A 137 6.29 -10.43 20.44
C GLU A 137 6.07 -9.03 19.82
N PRO A 138 6.31 -7.89 20.51
CA PRO A 138 6.27 -6.58 19.89
C PRO A 138 7.14 -6.42 18.64
N ASN A 139 8.23 -7.18 18.51
CA ASN A 139 9.07 -7.10 17.31
C ASN A 139 8.38 -7.77 16.12
N PHE A 140 7.67 -8.86 16.32
CA PHE A 140 6.81 -9.41 15.27
C PHE A 140 5.72 -8.42 14.85
N ARG A 141 5.10 -7.73 15.81
CA ARG A 141 4.13 -6.67 15.54
C ARG A 141 4.74 -5.54 14.70
N GLU A 142 5.99 -5.16 14.99
CA GLU A 142 6.71 -4.16 14.20
C GLU A 142 7.00 -4.64 12.76
N LEU A 143 7.34 -5.92 12.55
CA LEU A 143 7.47 -6.50 11.21
C LEU A 143 6.15 -6.40 10.42
N VAL A 144 5.04 -6.73 11.05
CA VAL A 144 3.71 -6.65 10.40
C VAL A 144 3.37 -5.21 10.05
N ARG A 145 3.67 -4.25 10.90
CA ARG A 145 3.53 -2.82 10.59
C ARG A 145 4.42 -2.39 9.42
N ALA A 146 5.68 -2.87 9.43
CA ALA A 146 6.65 -2.54 8.39
C ALA A 146 6.29 -3.12 7.01
N SER A 147 5.51 -4.20 6.98
CA SER A 147 5.04 -4.80 5.73
C SER A 147 3.92 -4.04 5.02
N GLU A 148 3.28 -3.07 5.69
CA GLU A 148 2.17 -2.25 5.16
C GLU A 148 0.98 -3.08 4.62
N GLY A 149 0.80 -4.29 5.12
CA GLY A 149 -0.21 -5.22 4.62
C GLY A 149 0.21 -5.98 3.35
N VAL A 150 1.45 -5.82 2.90
CA VAL A 150 1.97 -6.47 1.68
C VAL A 150 2.72 -7.76 2.03
N PRO A 151 2.21 -8.95 1.67
CA PRO A 151 2.86 -10.23 2.01
C PRO A 151 4.30 -10.35 1.49
N ARG A 152 4.56 -9.87 0.27
CA ARG A 152 5.89 -9.86 -0.32
C ARG A 152 6.88 -9.05 0.51
N ASP A 153 6.47 -7.87 0.98
CA ASP A 153 7.34 -7.01 1.79
C ASP A 153 7.62 -7.65 3.15
N ALA A 154 6.61 -8.29 3.78
CA ALA A 154 6.82 -9.03 5.03
C ALA A 154 7.86 -10.14 4.90
N ILE A 155 7.80 -10.93 3.83
CA ILE A 155 8.75 -12.02 3.57
C ILE A 155 10.16 -11.47 3.36
N ASN A 156 10.31 -10.42 2.54
CA ASN A 156 11.62 -9.85 2.23
C ASN A 156 12.23 -9.15 3.45
N ILE A 157 11.45 -8.37 4.21
CA ILE A 157 11.92 -7.73 5.43
C ILE A 157 12.33 -8.78 6.47
N LEU A 158 11.52 -9.85 6.65
CA LEU A 158 11.86 -10.95 7.56
C LEU A 158 13.16 -11.65 7.15
N GLN A 159 13.34 -11.97 5.86
CA GLN A 159 14.56 -12.60 5.35
C GLN A 159 15.80 -11.74 5.64
N MET A 160 15.69 -10.43 5.36
CA MET A 160 16.80 -9.50 5.62
C MET A 160 17.07 -9.36 7.11
N ALA A 161 16.04 -9.30 7.95
CA ALA A 161 16.16 -9.20 9.40
C ALA A 161 16.79 -10.46 10.00
N ALA A 162 16.39 -11.64 9.54
CA ALA A 162 17.00 -12.92 9.96
C ALA A 162 18.49 -13.00 9.57
N THR A 163 18.83 -12.52 8.36
CA THR A 163 20.23 -12.46 7.91
C THR A 163 21.06 -11.52 8.79
N ARG A 164 20.49 -10.37 9.22
CA ARG A 164 21.15 -9.42 10.13
C ARG A 164 21.34 -9.98 11.53
N ALA A 165 20.36 -10.72 12.02
CA ALA A 165 20.41 -11.35 13.34
C ALA A 165 21.48 -12.46 13.47
N GLN A 166 22.05 -12.95 12.35
CA GLN A 166 23.18 -13.90 12.32
C GLN A 166 22.98 -15.16 13.18
N GLY A 167 21.77 -15.69 13.23
CA GLY A 167 21.40 -16.85 14.02
C GLY A 167 20.85 -16.54 15.40
N GLU A 168 20.91 -15.29 15.83
CA GLU A 168 20.24 -14.83 17.04
C GLU A 168 18.77 -14.51 16.76
N LYS A 169 18.00 -14.21 17.81
CA LYS A 169 16.61 -13.77 17.67
C LYS A 169 16.52 -12.36 17.09
N ILE A 170 15.58 -12.18 16.18
CA ILE A 170 15.36 -10.93 15.47
C ILE A 170 14.92 -9.83 16.45
N SER A 171 15.66 -8.73 16.46
CA SER A 171 15.37 -7.53 17.25
C SER A 171 14.57 -6.49 16.46
N ILE A 172 14.08 -5.47 17.16
CA ILE A 172 13.41 -4.33 16.53
C ILE A 172 14.36 -3.54 15.61
N ALA A 173 15.65 -3.47 15.96
CA ALA A 173 16.67 -2.81 15.16
C ALA A 173 16.89 -3.53 13.83
N ASP A 174 16.92 -4.88 13.85
CA ASP A 174 17.04 -5.68 12.63
C ASP A 174 15.87 -5.44 11.69
N ILE A 175 14.64 -5.36 12.22
CA ILE A 175 13.44 -5.12 11.44
C ILE A 175 13.47 -3.72 10.80
N ARG A 176 13.78 -2.68 11.58
CA ARG A 176 13.81 -1.30 11.09
C ARG A 176 14.86 -1.10 10.03
N SER A 177 16.07 -1.62 10.26
CA SER A 177 17.15 -1.58 9.27
C SER A 177 16.75 -2.30 7.99
N SER A 178 16.14 -3.48 8.12
CA SER A 178 15.74 -4.28 6.97
C SER A 178 14.59 -3.65 6.19
N ALA A 179 13.65 -3.00 6.87
CA ALA A 179 12.57 -2.26 6.21
C ALA A 179 13.10 -1.07 5.41
N ARG A 180 14.08 -0.31 5.98
CA ARG A 180 14.77 0.77 5.27
C ARG A 180 15.50 0.25 4.04
N ASP A 181 16.31 -0.80 4.20
CA ASP A 181 17.10 -1.34 3.10
C ASP A 181 16.21 -1.95 2.01
N TRP A 182 15.06 -2.54 2.39
CA TRP A 182 14.07 -3.01 1.44
C TRP A 182 13.44 -1.86 0.65
N TYR A 183 13.09 -0.75 1.32
CA TYR A 183 12.63 0.46 0.67
C TYR A 183 13.66 1.01 -0.32
N GLU A 184 14.92 1.17 0.10
CA GLU A 184 15.99 1.66 -0.75
C GLU A 184 16.26 0.76 -1.97
N ARG A 185 16.17 -0.56 -1.78
CA ARG A 185 16.45 -1.53 -2.84
C ARG A 185 15.32 -1.67 -3.86
N ASP A 186 14.08 -1.67 -3.41
CA ASP A 186 12.92 -2.07 -4.23
C ASP A 186 12.04 -0.89 -4.66
N LYS A 187 11.92 0.15 -3.82
CA LYS A 187 10.89 1.19 -4.01
C LYS A 187 11.43 2.53 -4.53
N THR A 188 12.71 2.81 -4.36
CA THR A 188 13.27 4.13 -4.70
C THR A 188 13.51 4.37 -6.19
N ALA A 189 13.52 3.32 -7.01
CA ALA A 189 13.88 3.42 -8.43
C ALA A 189 13.03 4.46 -9.19
N TYR A 190 11.73 4.49 -8.96
CA TYR A 190 10.83 5.44 -9.60
C TYR A 190 11.08 6.89 -9.14
N VAL A 191 11.21 7.11 -7.85
CA VAL A 191 11.47 8.45 -7.29
C VAL A 191 12.81 8.96 -7.76
N GLY A 192 13.83 8.10 -7.82
CA GLY A 192 15.17 8.45 -8.29
C GLY A 192 15.23 8.86 -9.77
N THR A 193 14.26 8.41 -10.59
CA THR A 193 14.19 8.72 -12.03
C THR A 193 13.15 9.78 -12.39
N ASN A 194 12.27 10.16 -11.45
CA ASN A 194 11.19 11.11 -11.68
C ASN A 194 11.28 12.30 -10.73
N ALA A 195 11.75 13.44 -11.25
CA ALA A 195 11.92 14.66 -10.46
C ALA A 195 10.60 15.16 -9.83
N GLN A 196 9.46 15.01 -10.52
CA GLN A 196 8.16 15.45 -9.98
C GLN A 196 7.70 14.57 -8.82
N ALA A 197 7.94 13.28 -8.91
CA ALA A 197 7.64 12.35 -7.81
C ALA A 197 8.54 12.66 -6.59
N GLN A 198 9.80 12.97 -6.82
CA GLN A 198 10.73 13.38 -5.77
C GLN A 198 10.27 14.69 -5.10
N GLU A 199 9.88 15.69 -5.89
CA GLU A 199 9.38 16.97 -5.38
C GLU A 199 8.10 16.78 -4.57
N LEU A 200 7.14 15.98 -5.05
CA LEU A 200 5.91 15.69 -4.31
C LEU A 200 6.20 14.95 -3.01
N LEU A 201 7.11 13.98 -3.02
CA LEU A 201 7.51 13.26 -1.82
C LEU A 201 8.16 14.21 -0.79
N HIS A 202 9.08 15.08 -1.22
CA HIS A 202 9.67 16.11 -0.35
C HIS A 202 8.60 17.06 0.20
N TRP A 203 7.66 17.53 -0.63
CA TRP A 203 6.56 18.38 -0.20
C TRP A 203 5.69 17.71 0.87
N LEU A 204 5.35 16.44 0.66
CA LEU A 204 4.61 15.64 1.64
C LEU A 204 5.34 15.59 2.98
N ILE A 205 6.65 15.32 2.94
CA ILE A 205 7.48 15.20 4.13
C ILE A 205 7.58 16.54 4.87
N ASP A 206 7.92 17.61 4.16
CA ASP A 206 8.24 18.90 4.77
C ASP A 206 7.00 19.71 5.12
N GLN A 207 6.03 19.77 4.21
CA GLN A 207 4.89 20.68 4.35
C GLN A 207 3.65 20.00 4.95
N VAL A 208 3.45 18.71 4.64
CA VAL A 208 2.22 18.03 5.03
C VAL A 208 2.37 17.31 6.37
N ILE A 209 3.40 16.48 6.53
CA ILE A 209 3.59 15.66 7.74
C ILE A 209 4.69 16.15 8.67
N GLY A 210 5.62 16.99 8.20
CA GLY A 210 6.87 17.33 8.85
C GLY A 210 6.79 17.83 10.29
N ALA A 211 5.82 18.71 10.60
CA ALA A 211 5.65 19.26 11.95
C ALA A 211 4.69 18.44 12.84
N ARG A 212 4.16 17.31 12.38
CA ARG A 212 2.98 16.67 13.00
C ARG A 212 3.25 15.30 13.62
N ARG A 213 4.48 14.84 13.62
CA ARG A 213 4.87 13.52 14.17
C ARG A 213 3.97 12.36 13.69
N ALA A 214 3.48 12.45 12.47
CA ALA A 214 2.61 11.46 11.84
C ALA A 214 3.18 11.12 10.47
N ARG A 215 3.05 9.86 10.05
CA ARG A 215 3.37 9.47 8.67
C ARG A 215 2.13 9.39 7.78
N ALA A 216 0.96 9.69 8.34
CA ALA A 216 -0.30 9.67 7.63
C ALA A 216 -0.82 11.08 7.35
N PHE A 217 -1.54 11.24 6.24
CA PHE A 217 -2.12 12.50 5.77
C PHE A 217 -3.44 12.27 5.04
N LEU A 218 -4.20 13.34 4.87
CA LEU A 218 -5.51 13.32 4.22
C LEU A 218 -5.39 13.80 2.77
N VAL A 219 -6.05 13.08 1.87
CA VAL A 219 -6.30 13.53 0.49
C VAL A 219 -7.79 13.47 0.24
N ARG A 220 -8.36 14.50 -0.37
CA ARG A 220 -9.79 14.50 -0.73
C ARG A 220 -10.08 13.31 -1.65
N SER A 221 -11.22 12.64 -1.43
CA SER A 221 -11.58 11.43 -2.16
C SER A 221 -11.86 11.65 -3.66
N ASP A 222 -12.16 12.89 -4.04
CA ASP A 222 -12.41 13.30 -5.44
C ASP A 222 -11.14 13.71 -6.20
N VAL A 223 -10.00 13.80 -5.51
CA VAL A 223 -8.71 14.13 -6.13
C VAL A 223 -8.16 12.91 -6.86
N ARG A 224 -7.73 13.14 -8.09
CA ARG A 224 -6.96 12.21 -8.92
C ARG A 224 -5.69 12.92 -9.36
N ASP A 225 -4.56 12.26 -9.20
CA ASP A 225 -3.26 12.79 -9.58
C ASP A 225 -2.33 11.64 -9.97
N GLU A 226 -1.78 11.73 -11.17
CA GLU A 226 -0.97 10.66 -11.75
C GLU A 226 0.30 10.36 -10.94
N ILE A 227 0.93 11.40 -10.37
CA ILE A 227 2.15 11.23 -9.58
C ILE A 227 1.82 10.57 -8.24
N LEU A 228 0.75 11.02 -7.59
CA LEU A 228 0.27 10.44 -6.34
C LEU A 228 -0.12 8.97 -6.51
N GLU A 229 -0.84 8.65 -7.59
CA GLU A 229 -1.24 7.29 -7.93
C GLU A 229 -0.02 6.43 -8.27
N ARG A 230 0.97 6.98 -8.94
CA ARG A 230 2.21 6.27 -9.23
C ARG A 230 3.05 6.00 -7.98
N LEU A 231 3.13 6.93 -7.04
CA LEU A 231 3.78 6.70 -5.75
C LEU A 231 3.07 5.58 -4.95
N PHE A 232 1.76 5.43 -5.12
CA PHE A 232 1.01 4.31 -4.55
C PHE A 232 1.37 2.98 -5.25
N ASP A 233 1.43 2.95 -6.58
CA ASP A 233 1.81 1.75 -7.34
C ASP A 233 3.21 1.25 -6.98
N GLU A 234 4.13 2.17 -6.77
CA GLU A 234 5.50 1.87 -6.33
C GLU A 234 5.59 1.57 -4.83
N ARG A 235 4.45 1.55 -4.13
CA ARG A 235 4.35 1.24 -2.69
C ARG A 235 5.15 2.18 -1.79
N ILE A 236 5.35 3.42 -2.23
CA ILE A 236 5.92 4.51 -1.43
C ILE A 236 4.85 5.16 -0.58
N LEU A 237 3.63 5.17 -1.10
CA LEU A 237 2.43 5.59 -0.38
C LEU A 237 1.46 4.40 -0.24
N HIS A 238 0.73 4.37 0.86
CA HIS A 238 -0.30 3.38 1.15
C HIS A 238 -1.60 4.06 1.56
N ILE A 239 -2.73 3.39 1.39
CA ILE A 239 -4.03 3.87 1.85
C ILE A 239 -4.36 3.15 3.16
N ALA A 240 -4.33 3.89 4.27
CA ALA A 240 -4.69 3.37 5.58
C ALA A 240 -6.20 3.37 5.82
N LYS A 241 -6.97 4.27 5.14
CA LYS A 241 -8.43 4.31 5.24
C LYS A 241 -9.05 4.96 4.01
N ARG A 242 -10.04 4.31 3.43
CA ARG A 242 -10.69 4.75 2.18
C ARG A 242 -11.68 5.89 2.34
N SER A 243 -12.30 6.01 3.49
CA SER A 243 -13.30 7.06 3.75
C SER A 243 -13.14 7.61 5.16
N TYR A 244 -12.84 8.89 5.24
CA TYR A 244 -12.77 9.65 6.47
C TYR A 244 -13.54 10.96 6.30
N SER A 245 -14.40 11.27 7.25
CA SER A 245 -15.14 12.53 7.28
C SER A 245 -14.60 13.37 8.42
N ALA A 246 -14.01 14.53 8.10
CA ALA A 246 -13.59 15.51 9.09
C ALA A 246 -14.82 16.22 9.67
N LYS A 247 -14.91 16.32 11.00
CA LYS A 247 -16.02 17.02 11.66
C LYS A 247 -16.07 18.51 11.30
N GLU A 248 -14.91 19.07 10.98
CA GLU A 248 -14.72 20.50 10.66
C GLU A 248 -15.17 20.86 9.25
N GLN A 249 -15.37 19.89 8.36
CA GLN A 249 -15.83 20.07 6.97
C GLN A 249 -16.92 19.06 6.62
N PRO A 250 -18.16 19.30 7.04
CA PRO A 250 -19.29 18.42 6.73
C PRO A 250 -19.47 18.27 5.22
N GLY A 251 -19.65 17.03 4.74
CA GLY A 251 -19.85 16.73 3.32
C GLY A 251 -18.57 16.47 2.52
N VAL A 252 -17.39 16.81 3.05
CA VAL A 252 -16.12 16.49 2.39
C VAL A 252 -15.64 15.13 2.87
N ARG A 253 -15.31 14.25 1.91
CA ARG A 253 -14.72 12.94 2.18
C ARG A 253 -13.25 12.96 1.84
N TYR A 254 -12.47 12.27 2.67
CA TYR A 254 -11.04 12.11 2.51
C TYR A 254 -10.67 10.63 2.47
N LYS A 255 -9.59 10.30 1.80
CA LYS A 255 -8.81 9.08 1.99
C LYS A 255 -7.67 9.38 2.95
N VAL A 256 -7.36 8.47 3.85
CA VAL A 256 -6.17 8.54 4.70
C VAL A 256 -5.05 7.82 3.98
N TRP A 257 -4.05 8.57 3.59
CA TRP A 257 -2.83 8.08 2.98
C TRP A 257 -1.72 8.05 4.02
N LYS A 258 -0.74 7.19 3.85
CA LYS A 258 0.43 7.12 4.72
C LYS A 258 1.69 6.86 3.91
N LEU A 259 2.81 7.38 4.41
CA LEU A 259 4.13 7.11 3.88
C LEU A 259 4.54 5.68 4.25
N ASP A 260 5.21 4.99 3.32
CA ASP A 260 5.78 3.66 3.56
C ASP A 260 6.66 3.63 4.81
N TYR A 261 6.63 2.52 5.54
CA TYR A 261 7.36 2.37 6.78
C TYR A 261 8.87 2.50 6.59
N GLY A 262 9.43 1.82 5.58
CA GLY A 262 10.85 1.87 5.27
C GLY A 262 11.30 3.26 4.81
N CYS A 263 10.47 3.94 4.01
CA CYS A 263 10.68 5.33 3.62
C CYS A 263 10.74 6.24 4.86
N TYR A 264 9.80 6.10 5.77
CA TYR A 264 9.75 6.89 7.01
C TYR A 264 10.98 6.65 7.88
N VAL A 265 11.40 5.39 8.07
CA VAL A 265 12.61 5.04 8.82
C VAL A 265 13.86 5.59 8.15
N ASN A 266 13.94 5.55 6.82
CA ASN A 266 15.05 6.15 6.07
C ASN A 266 15.16 7.65 6.31
N LEU A 267 14.04 8.35 6.29
CA LEU A 267 13.97 9.80 6.53
C LEU A 267 14.44 10.19 7.93
N ILE A 268 14.04 9.43 8.95
CA ILE A 268 14.46 9.69 10.34
C ILE A 268 15.98 9.57 10.48
N ASN A 269 16.59 8.65 9.75
CA ASN A 269 18.03 8.36 9.84
C ASN A 269 18.89 9.26 8.92
N THR A 270 18.29 10.06 8.06
CA THR A 270 19.03 10.99 7.22
C THR A 270 19.00 12.40 7.82
N SER A 271 20.05 13.19 7.56
CA SER A 271 20.16 14.59 8.01
C SER A 271 19.06 15.52 7.48
N GLY A 272 18.17 15.02 6.65
CA GLY A 272 17.00 15.71 6.13
C GLY A 272 15.71 15.47 6.93
N ALA A 273 15.77 14.78 8.08
CA ALA A 273 14.60 14.62 8.93
C ALA A 273 14.08 15.97 9.40
N PRO A 274 12.79 16.28 9.23
CA PRO A 274 12.22 17.55 9.67
C PRO A 274 12.42 17.75 11.18
N HIS A 275 12.79 18.96 11.60
CA HIS A 275 12.88 19.33 13.00
C HIS A 275 11.54 19.08 13.70
N GLY A 276 11.47 18.11 14.61
CA GLY A 276 10.25 17.75 15.35
C GLY A 276 9.93 16.26 15.32
N PHE A 277 10.61 15.46 14.52
CA PHE A 277 10.51 13.99 14.57
C PHE A 277 11.32 13.38 15.74
N LEU A 278 12.15 14.19 16.41
CA LEU A 278 12.93 13.78 17.56
C LEU A 278 12.01 13.58 18.78
N ILE A 279 11.99 12.40 19.34
CA ILE A 279 11.34 12.16 20.64
C ILE A 279 12.34 12.60 21.71
N GLU A 280 12.03 13.72 22.39
CA GLU A 280 12.75 14.11 23.59
C GLU A 280 12.62 13.01 24.66
N GLY A 281 13.73 12.48 25.13
CA GLY A 281 13.78 11.74 26.39
C GLY A 281 14.07 10.25 26.36
N ILE A 282 14.57 9.66 25.27
CA ILE A 282 15.12 8.31 25.31
C ILE A 282 16.61 8.36 24.93
N GLU A 283 17.44 8.48 25.94
CA GLU A 283 18.86 8.15 25.83
C GLU A 283 18.97 6.61 25.73
N ALA A 284 19.06 6.08 24.50
CA ALA A 284 19.43 4.69 24.27
C ALA A 284 20.80 4.65 23.61
N GLU A 285 21.70 3.95 24.23
CA GLU A 285 22.99 3.55 23.64
C GLU A 285 22.70 2.72 22.37
N GLY A 286 22.87 3.34 21.21
CA GLY A 286 22.69 2.71 19.90
C GLY A 286 21.81 3.55 18.97
N ASP A 287 22.15 3.51 17.72
CA ASP A 287 21.73 4.31 16.56
C ASP A 287 20.20 4.40 16.27
N TRP A 288 19.30 4.05 17.20
CA TRP A 288 17.86 3.81 16.97
C TRP A 288 16.93 4.55 17.95
N THR A 289 17.17 5.81 18.15
CA THR A 289 16.46 6.67 19.11
C THR A 289 15.02 7.06 18.71
N TYR A 290 14.53 6.61 17.54
CA TYR A 290 13.27 7.11 17.02
C TYR A 290 12.22 6.00 16.95
N ALA A 291 11.11 6.17 17.66
CA ALA A 291 9.93 5.33 17.48
C ALA A 291 9.18 5.75 16.21
N VAL A 292 8.84 4.79 15.36
CA VAL A 292 7.86 5.02 14.30
C VAL A 292 6.52 5.29 14.98
N PRO A 293 5.88 6.45 14.77
CA PRO A 293 4.65 6.80 15.46
C PRO A 293 3.58 5.71 15.30
N GLU A 294 2.89 5.40 16.39
CA GLU A 294 1.61 4.71 16.26
C GLU A 294 0.65 5.70 15.57
N ASP A 295 -0.08 5.20 14.54
CA ASP A 295 -0.96 6.05 13.76
C ASP A 295 -2.15 6.52 14.64
N ASP A 296 -1.95 7.61 15.38
CA ASP A 296 -3.02 8.32 16.04
C ASP A 296 -3.74 9.21 15.01
N PHE A 297 -4.89 8.73 14.54
CA PHE A 297 -5.75 9.48 13.61
C PHE A 297 -6.16 10.88 14.11
N ARG A 298 -5.93 11.22 15.37
CA ARG A 298 -6.18 12.58 15.90
C ARG A 298 -5.16 13.60 15.39
N ALA A 299 -3.92 13.19 15.19
CA ALA A 299 -2.87 14.07 14.65
C ALA A 299 -3.04 14.33 13.14
N ILE A 300 -3.71 13.43 12.42
CA ILE A 300 -3.88 13.48 10.97
C ILE A 300 -4.81 14.60 10.50
N ARG A 301 -5.71 15.11 11.34
CA ARG A 301 -6.74 16.10 10.96
C ARG A 301 -6.18 17.39 10.33
N ARG A 302 -4.93 17.72 10.60
CA ARG A 302 -4.25 18.93 10.08
C ARG A 302 -3.25 18.61 8.95
N ALA A 303 -2.99 17.34 8.68
CA ALA A 303 -2.11 16.90 7.60
C ALA A 303 -2.95 16.66 6.34
N VAL A 304 -3.31 17.71 5.63
CA VAL A 304 -4.09 17.64 4.38
C VAL A 304 -3.16 18.00 3.24
N LEU A 305 -3.08 17.11 2.24
CA LEU A 305 -2.39 17.41 0.99
C LEU A 305 -3.31 18.23 0.10
N ASP A 306 -2.90 19.47 -0.19
CA ASP A 306 -3.50 20.29 -1.25
C ASP A 306 -2.58 20.30 -2.47
N LEU A 307 -2.94 19.53 -3.48
CA LEU A 307 -2.17 19.46 -4.73
C LEU A 307 -2.16 20.78 -5.51
N LYS A 308 -3.18 21.63 -5.34
CA LYS A 308 -3.19 22.94 -5.98
C LYS A 308 -2.10 23.84 -5.40
N GLU A 309 -1.92 23.80 -4.08
CA GLU A 309 -0.86 24.52 -3.39
C GLU A 309 0.51 24.02 -3.82
N PHE A 310 0.70 22.69 -3.88
CA PHE A 310 1.92 22.06 -4.40
C PHE A 310 2.27 22.52 -5.81
N TYR A 311 1.33 22.45 -6.76
CA TYR A 311 1.58 22.84 -8.14
C TYR A 311 1.74 24.35 -8.31
N ALA A 312 1.07 25.18 -7.51
CA ALA A 312 1.24 26.63 -7.51
C ALA A 312 2.65 27.04 -7.02
N ALA A 313 3.11 26.43 -5.94
CA ALA A 313 4.46 26.67 -5.40
C ALA A 313 5.54 26.28 -6.43
N ARG A 314 5.33 25.16 -7.14
CA ARG A 314 6.22 24.68 -8.19
C ARG A 314 6.23 25.63 -9.41
N GLY A 315 5.08 26.13 -9.83
CA GLY A 315 4.98 27.12 -10.91
C GLY A 315 5.74 28.40 -10.59
N SER A 316 5.67 28.86 -9.35
CA SER A 316 6.43 30.03 -8.86
C SER A 316 7.95 29.77 -8.86
N ALA A 317 8.39 28.62 -8.36
CA ALA A 317 9.79 28.23 -8.35
C ALA A 317 10.36 28.07 -9.77
N ALA A 318 9.59 27.53 -10.70
CA ALA A 318 9.99 27.44 -12.12
C ALA A 318 10.10 28.81 -12.79
N LEU A 319 9.26 29.76 -12.43
CA LEU A 319 9.32 31.13 -12.91
C LEU A 319 10.52 31.88 -12.31
N GLU A 320 10.85 31.68 -11.04
CA GLU A 320 12.03 32.26 -10.40
C GLU A 320 13.33 31.70 -11.00
N ALA A 321 13.36 30.41 -11.34
CA ALA A 321 14.52 29.79 -12.01
C ALA A 321 14.69 30.26 -13.46
N LEU A 322 13.65 30.78 -14.11
CA LEU A 322 13.68 31.36 -15.46
C LEU A 322 13.89 32.87 -15.44
N ALA A 323 13.87 33.52 -14.27
CA ALA A 323 14.17 34.94 -14.18
C ALA A 323 15.62 35.20 -14.61
N PRO A 324 15.90 36.12 -15.54
CA PRO A 324 17.26 36.38 -15.97
C PRO A 324 18.08 36.87 -14.77
N ILE A 325 19.22 36.26 -14.56
CA ILE A 325 20.26 36.73 -13.62
C ILE A 325 20.46 38.21 -13.90
N GLY A 326 20.07 39.05 -12.96
CA GLY A 326 20.04 40.48 -13.10
C GLY A 326 21.35 41.00 -13.65
N MET A 327 21.26 41.77 -14.72
CA MET A 327 22.33 42.67 -15.12
C MET A 327 22.56 43.64 -13.95
N GLU A 328 23.62 43.41 -13.20
CA GLU A 328 24.16 44.44 -12.31
C GLU A 328 24.48 45.65 -13.18
N SER A 329 23.72 46.70 -13.04
CA SER A 329 24.05 48.01 -13.53
C SER A 329 25.35 48.45 -12.84
N ARG A 330 26.44 48.43 -13.56
CA ARG A 330 27.62 49.19 -13.19
C ARG A 330 27.31 50.68 -13.53
N ASP A 331 27.12 51.45 -12.49
CA ASP A 331 27.40 52.85 -12.48
C ASP A 331 28.65 53.12 -11.65
#